data_92c92c8b95b951a3806a5c364502f2df
#
_entry.id   92c92c8b95b951a3806a5c364502f2df
#
_cell.length_a   1.000
_cell.length_b   1.000
_cell.length_c   1.000
_cell.angle_alpha   90.00
_cell.angle_beta   90.00
_cell.angle_gamma   90.00
#
_symmetry.space_group_name_H-M   'P 1'
#
loop_
_entity.id
_entity.type
_entity.pdbx_description
1 polymer ?
#
loop_
_entity_poly.entity_id
_entity_poly.type
_entity_poly.pdbx_seq_one_letter_code
_entity_poly.pdbx_strand_id
1 'polypeptide(L)'
;MTYAEMFNTLQPGFFDKPYIRDLPEDETFVEQIIDLHTWQEGAPVPCPEHITFGFYQGDAETLQAAVREVEDDWAQWFGKTERVFCAFDGDKVASFCLLDSFGEADGLKVGAPGCVGTVPAYRKQGNGLRMVQLATTILQEEGYDLSWIHYTAVGHWYAKLGYKTVVTWNCKGIIE
;
A
#
# COMPACT_ATOMS: atom_id res chain seq x y z
N MET A 1 -5.43 9.30 -21.31
CA MET A 1 -5.20 9.89 -19.98
C MET A 1 -3.80 9.54 -19.51
N THR A 2 -3.03 10.53 -19.06
CA THR A 2 -1.71 10.30 -18.44
C THR A 2 -1.87 9.80 -17.01
N TYR A 3 -0.81 9.23 -16.43
CA TYR A 3 -0.87 8.81 -15.02
C TYR A 3 -1.03 9.99 -14.05
N ALA A 4 -0.51 11.16 -14.39
CA ALA A 4 -0.73 12.38 -13.62
C ALA A 4 -2.21 12.80 -13.61
N GLU A 5 -2.88 12.74 -14.76
CA GLU A 5 -4.32 12.99 -14.87
C GLU A 5 -5.14 11.92 -14.13
N MET A 6 -4.72 10.66 -14.24
CA MET A 6 -5.33 9.55 -13.51
C MET A 6 -5.21 9.75 -12.01
N PHE A 7 -4.03 10.13 -11.51
CA PHE A 7 -3.81 10.44 -10.09
C PHE A 7 -4.73 11.56 -9.61
N ASN A 8 -4.83 12.66 -10.37
CA ASN A 8 -5.72 13.76 -10.02
C ASN A 8 -7.21 13.35 -10.03
N THR A 9 -7.58 12.39 -10.87
CA THR A 9 -8.94 11.83 -10.90
C THR A 9 -9.20 10.96 -9.68
N LEU A 10 -8.24 10.13 -9.30
CA LEU A 10 -8.35 9.21 -8.15
C LEU A 10 -8.24 9.96 -6.81
N GLN A 11 -7.49 11.06 -6.77
CA GLN A 11 -7.24 11.86 -5.58
C GLN A 11 -7.52 13.34 -5.82
N PRO A 12 -8.79 13.71 -6.07
CA PRO A 12 -9.13 15.11 -6.38
C PRO A 12 -8.79 16.03 -5.21
N GLY A 13 -8.13 17.15 -5.51
CA GLY A 13 -7.74 18.13 -4.49
C GLY A 13 -6.63 17.65 -3.55
N PHE A 14 -5.88 16.62 -3.92
CA PHE A 14 -4.83 16.06 -3.07
C PHE A 14 -3.81 17.11 -2.62
N PHE A 15 -3.31 17.92 -3.55
CA PHE A 15 -2.32 18.96 -3.26
C PHE A 15 -2.88 20.18 -2.52
N ASP A 16 -4.19 20.27 -2.37
CA ASP A 16 -4.84 21.33 -1.59
C ASP A 16 -4.98 20.98 -0.10
N LYS A 17 -4.73 19.74 0.25
CA LYS A 17 -4.84 19.27 1.64
C LYS A 17 -3.74 19.92 2.50
N PRO A 18 -4.09 20.46 3.69
CA PRO A 18 -3.10 21.13 4.55
C PRO A 18 -1.91 20.26 4.90
N TYR A 19 -2.13 18.98 5.22
CA TYR A 19 -1.05 18.07 5.59
C TYR A 19 -0.09 17.74 4.43
N ILE A 20 -0.49 17.98 3.16
CA ILE A 20 0.39 17.87 2.00
C ILE A 20 1.16 19.17 1.81
N ARG A 21 0.48 20.32 1.92
CA ARG A 21 1.12 21.63 1.76
C ARG A 21 2.16 21.92 2.84
N ASP A 22 1.98 21.36 4.02
CA ASP A 22 2.86 21.55 5.18
C ASP A 22 4.08 20.59 5.19
N LEU A 23 4.20 19.71 4.20
CA LEU A 23 5.36 18.84 4.07
C LEU A 23 6.64 19.66 3.77
N PRO A 24 7.81 19.18 4.23
CA PRO A 24 9.08 19.79 3.87
C PRO A 24 9.28 19.87 2.35
N GLU A 25 9.76 21.01 1.86
CA GLU A 25 9.90 21.24 0.42
C GLU A 25 10.92 20.33 -0.27
N ASP A 26 11.87 19.81 0.47
CA ASP A 26 12.92 18.91 -0.01
C ASP A 26 12.51 17.44 0.02
N GLU A 27 11.33 17.11 0.57
CA GLU A 27 10.80 15.76 0.53
C GLU A 27 10.04 15.49 -0.78
N THR A 28 10.37 14.38 -1.42
CA THR A 28 9.68 13.90 -2.62
C THR A 28 9.06 12.54 -2.39
N PHE A 29 7.93 12.33 -3.03
CA PHE A 29 7.16 11.11 -2.95
C PHE A 29 6.82 10.61 -4.35
N VAL A 30 6.50 9.34 -4.46
CA VAL A 30 6.14 8.72 -5.73
C VAL A 30 4.82 7.98 -5.64
N GLU A 31 4.16 7.93 -6.78
CA GLU A 31 3.06 7.01 -7.06
C GLU A 31 3.61 5.91 -7.96
N GLN A 32 3.28 4.66 -7.65
CA GLN A 32 3.75 3.53 -8.42
C GLN A 32 2.60 2.63 -8.81
N ILE A 33 2.73 1.94 -9.93
CA ILE A 33 1.72 1.02 -10.42
C ILE A 33 2.30 -0.32 -10.85
N ILE A 34 1.43 -1.32 -10.86
CA ILE A 34 1.57 -2.57 -11.62
C ILE A 34 0.35 -2.67 -12.54
N ASP A 35 0.58 -3.00 -13.81
CA ASP A 35 -0.45 -3.47 -14.73
C ASP A 35 -0.77 -4.93 -14.41
N LEU A 36 -1.95 -5.18 -13.83
CA LEU A 36 -2.35 -6.50 -13.37
C LEU A 36 -2.71 -7.47 -14.52
N HIS A 37 -2.90 -6.97 -15.74
CA HIS A 37 -3.15 -7.82 -16.90
C HIS A 37 -1.90 -8.58 -17.36
N THR A 38 -0.73 -8.01 -17.10
CA THR A 38 0.56 -8.57 -17.53
C THR A 38 1.43 -9.04 -16.37
N TRP A 39 1.12 -8.64 -15.16
CA TRP A 39 1.94 -8.95 -13.99
C TRP A 39 1.91 -10.44 -13.63
N GLN A 40 3.07 -10.95 -13.25
CA GLN A 40 3.23 -12.30 -12.73
C GLN A 40 3.90 -12.23 -11.36
N GLU A 41 3.37 -12.98 -10.39
CA GLU A 41 3.89 -13.00 -9.02
C GLU A 41 5.37 -13.34 -8.96
N GLY A 42 5.81 -14.27 -9.78
CA GLY A 42 7.20 -14.74 -9.77
C GLY A 42 7.53 -15.59 -8.55
N ALA A 43 8.82 -15.67 -8.22
CA ALA A 43 9.27 -16.40 -7.04
C ALA A 43 8.77 -15.71 -5.76
N PRO A 44 8.31 -16.48 -4.74
CA PRO A 44 7.91 -15.92 -3.47
C PRO A 44 9.06 -15.15 -2.81
N VAL A 45 8.77 -13.95 -2.31
CA VAL A 45 9.72 -13.21 -1.47
C VAL A 45 10.03 -14.05 -0.24
N PRO A 46 11.33 -14.30 0.07
CA PRO A 46 11.72 -15.08 1.25
C PRO A 46 11.25 -14.40 2.55
N CYS A 47 10.64 -15.17 3.42
CA CYS A 47 10.27 -14.77 4.78
C CYS A 47 10.29 -15.99 5.70
N PRO A 48 10.25 -15.84 7.03
CA PRO A 48 10.25 -16.97 7.94
C PRO A 48 9.06 -17.91 7.70
N GLU A 49 9.29 -19.23 7.77
CA GLU A 49 8.29 -20.25 7.46
C GLU A 49 7.07 -20.24 8.39
N HIS A 50 7.24 -19.77 9.63
CA HIS A 50 6.16 -19.72 10.61
C HIS A 50 5.19 -18.54 10.38
N ILE A 51 5.53 -17.61 9.49
CA ILE A 51 4.66 -16.48 9.14
C ILE A 51 3.56 -16.95 8.20
N THR A 52 2.33 -16.62 8.55
CA THR A 52 1.14 -16.91 7.73
C THR A 52 0.52 -15.61 7.23
N PHE A 53 -0.32 -15.71 6.20
CA PHE A 53 -0.91 -14.52 5.55
C PHE A 53 -2.42 -14.72 5.42
N GLY A 54 -3.18 -13.65 5.63
CA GLY A 54 -4.63 -13.68 5.49
C GLY A 54 -5.28 -12.36 5.86
N PHE A 55 -6.59 -12.30 5.64
CA PHE A 55 -7.37 -11.15 6.08
C PHE A 55 -7.59 -11.19 7.59
N TYR A 56 -7.47 -10.01 8.20
CA TYR A 56 -7.68 -9.87 9.64
C TYR A 56 -9.16 -10.08 10.00
N GLN A 57 -9.40 -10.93 11.00
CA GLN A 57 -10.74 -11.26 11.49
C GLN A 57 -10.88 -11.08 13.01
N GLY A 58 -9.87 -10.53 13.67
CA GLY A 58 -9.87 -10.29 15.11
C GLY A 58 -10.57 -8.99 15.52
N ASP A 59 -10.36 -8.60 16.77
CA ASP A 59 -10.92 -7.35 17.27
C ASP A 59 -10.13 -6.13 16.77
N ALA A 60 -10.84 -5.00 16.68
CA ALA A 60 -10.27 -3.75 16.18
C ALA A 60 -9.16 -3.20 17.08
N GLU A 61 -9.29 -3.37 18.39
CA GLU A 61 -8.37 -2.82 19.37
C GLU A 61 -6.97 -3.45 19.26
N THR A 62 -6.91 -4.78 19.12
CA THR A 62 -5.66 -5.51 18.92
C THR A 62 -4.98 -5.12 17.61
N LEU A 63 -5.73 -4.98 16.52
CA LEU A 63 -5.20 -4.51 15.24
C LEU A 63 -4.65 -3.09 15.34
N GLN A 64 -5.42 -2.18 15.91
CA GLN A 64 -5.01 -0.78 16.08
C GLN A 64 -3.77 -0.64 16.95
N ALA A 65 -3.60 -1.48 17.97
CA ALA A 65 -2.40 -1.50 18.79
C ALA A 65 -1.15 -1.84 17.96
N ALA A 66 -1.25 -2.82 17.07
CA ALA A 66 -0.15 -3.16 16.15
C ALA A 66 0.14 -2.02 15.17
N VAL A 67 -0.89 -1.39 14.62
CA VAL A 67 -0.74 -0.26 13.70
C VAL A 67 -0.06 0.94 14.38
N ARG A 68 -0.41 1.24 15.63
CA ARG A 68 0.20 2.33 16.39
C ARG A 68 1.69 2.14 16.62
N GLU A 69 2.19 0.93 16.66
CA GLU A 69 3.64 0.68 16.74
C GLU A 69 4.40 1.13 15.49
N VAL A 70 3.70 1.33 14.38
CA VAL A 70 4.28 1.79 13.12
C VAL A 70 3.98 3.28 12.90
N GLU A 71 2.72 3.66 12.97
CA GLU A 71 2.26 5.04 12.76
C GLU A 71 0.95 5.25 13.51
N ASP A 72 0.99 6.06 14.55
CA ASP A 72 -0.16 6.29 15.44
C ASP A 72 -1.39 6.86 14.69
N ASP A 73 -1.17 7.79 13.77
CA ASP A 73 -2.23 8.44 13.00
C ASP A 73 -2.99 7.45 12.10
N TRP A 74 -2.37 6.35 11.69
CA TRP A 74 -3.01 5.36 10.84
C TRP A 74 -4.07 4.53 11.57
N ALA A 75 -4.00 4.41 12.90
CA ALA A 75 -4.90 3.57 13.67
C ALA A 75 -6.39 3.91 13.43
N GLN A 76 -6.71 5.16 13.12
CA GLN A 76 -8.07 5.61 12.85
C GLN A 76 -8.71 4.96 11.62
N TRP A 77 -7.90 4.46 10.67
CA TRP A 77 -8.38 3.82 9.45
C TRP A 77 -8.47 2.30 9.52
N PHE A 78 -8.03 1.71 10.63
CA PHE A 78 -8.04 0.26 10.82
C PHE A 78 -9.13 -0.18 11.80
N GLY A 79 -9.71 -1.35 11.55
CA GLY A 79 -10.64 -1.98 12.47
C GLY A 79 -12.10 -1.53 12.35
N LYS A 80 -12.47 -0.85 11.27
CA LYS A 80 -13.86 -0.45 10.98
C LYS A 80 -14.46 -1.38 9.92
N THR A 81 -14.63 -0.88 8.70
CA THR A 81 -15.22 -1.60 7.57
C THR A 81 -14.20 -2.01 6.53
N GLU A 82 -12.98 -1.54 6.65
CA GLU A 82 -11.92 -1.78 5.71
C GLU A 82 -11.43 -3.23 5.75
N ARG A 83 -11.09 -3.79 4.60
CA ARG A 83 -10.39 -5.06 4.52
C ARG A 83 -8.93 -4.84 4.87
N VAL A 84 -8.42 -5.63 5.80
CA VAL A 84 -7.02 -5.57 6.22
C VAL A 84 -6.36 -6.90 5.94
N PHE A 85 -5.34 -6.89 5.08
CA PHE A 85 -4.53 -8.06 4.78
C PHE A 85 -3.26 -8.02 5.62
N CYS A 86 -2.91 -9.14 6.24
CA CYS A 86 -1.85 -9.21 7.23
C CYS A 86 -0.88 -10.36 6.99
N ALA A 87 0.33 -10.16 7.52
CA ALA A 87 1.24 -11.24 7.89
C ALA A 87 1.10 -11.49 9.40
N PHE A 88 1.02 -12.76 9.78
CA PHE A 88 0.81 -13.17 11.17
C PHE A 88 1.96 -14.03 11.69
N ASP A 89 2.35 -13.81 12.93
CA ASP A 89 3.13 -14.73 13.74
C ASP A 89 2.19 -15.35 14.78
N GLY A 90 1.65 -16.53 14.47
CA GLY A 90 0.54 -17.08 15.23
C GLY A 90 -0.68 -16.19 15.16
N ASP A 91 -1.11 -15.66 16.30
CA ASP A 91 -2.21 -14.69 16.42
C ASP A 91 -1.76 -13.22 16.42
N LYS A 92 -0.45 -12.99 16.37
CA LYS A 92 0.13 -11.63 16.37
C LYS A 92 0.23 -11.08 14.95
N VAL A 93 -0.13 -9.82 14.79
CA VAL A 93 0.06 -9.09 13.54
C VAL A 93 1.53 -8.69 13.39
N ALA A 94 2.19 -9.21 12.36
CA ALA A 94 3.58 -8.87 12.04
C ALA A 94 3.67 -7.74 11.00
N SER A 95 2.82 -7.80 9.98
CA SER A 95 2.67 -6.76 8.96
C SER A 95 1.20 -6.59 8.61
N PHE A 96 0.83 -5.43 8.10
CA PHE A 96 -0.55 -5.11 7.76
C PHE A 96 -0.63 -4.17 6.56
N CYS A 97 -1.72 -4.23 5.84
CA CYS A 97 -2.11 -3.21 4.87
C CYS A 97 -3.62 -3.17 4.70
N LEU A 98 -4.14 -2.01 4.37
CA LEU A 98 -5.48 -1.89 3.81
C LEU A 98 -5.44 -2.44 2.39
N LEU A 99 -6.42 -3.24 1.99
CA LEU A 99 -6.48 -3.82 0.65
C LEU A 99 -7.86 -3.62 0.07
N ASP A 100 -8.03 -2.58 -0.73
CA ASP A 100 -9.33 -2.19 -1.23
C ASP A 100 -9.23 -1.42 -2.55
N SER A 101 -10.40 -1.00 -3.05
CA SER A 101 -10.48 -0.14 -4.22
C SER A 101 -9.83 1.22 -3.94
N PHE A 102 -9.06 1.68 -4.91
CA PHE A 102 -8.52 3.05 -4.95
C PHE A 102 -9.36 3.97 -5.84
N GLY A 103 -10.31 3.40 -6.57
CA GLY A 103 -11.24 4.10 -7.46
C GLY A 103 -11.20 3.59 -8.89
N GLU A 104 -11.78 4.37 -9.78
CA GLU A 104 -11.75 4.13 -11.22
C GLU A 104 -11.27 5.38 -11.95
N ALA A 105 -10.42 5.19 -12.96
CA ALA A 105 -9.97 6.24 -13.83
C ALA A 105 -9.69 5.67 -15.22
N ASP A 106 -10.04 6.42 -16.27
CA ASP A 106 -9.87 6.00 -17.68
C ASP A 106 -10.51 4.65 -18.00
N GLY A 107 -11.62 4.32 -17.35
CA GLY A 107 -12.30 3.03 -17.49
C GLY A 107 -11.59 1.85 -16.80
N LEU A 108 -10.53 2.11 -16.04
CA LEU A 108 -9.75 1.09 -15.34
C LEU A 108 -10.12 1.06 -13.85
N LYS A 109 -10.29 -0.14 -13.31
CA LYS A 109 -10.48 -0.38 -11.87
C LYS A 109 -9.12 -0.45 -11.20
N VAL A 110 -8.91 0.42 -10.22
CA VAL A 110 -7.65 0.54 -9.50
C VAL A 110 -7.82 0.03 -8.08
N GLY A 111 -7.02 -0.95 -7.69
CA GLY A 111 -6.91 -1.41 -6.31
C GLY A 111 -5.60 -0.93 -5.69
N ALA A 112 -5.52 -0.90 -4.38
CA ALA A 112 -4.31 -0.46 -3.69
C ALA A 112 -4.06 -1.22 -2.39
N PRO A 113 -2.82 -1.69 -2.14
CA PRO A 113 -2.33 -1.91 -0.79
C PRO A 113 -2.02 -0.54 -0.17
N GLY A 114 -2.75 -0.15 0.84
CA GLY A 114 -2.57 1.14 1.52
C GLY A 114 -2.10 1.01 2.96
N CYS A 115 -1.48 2.04 3.51
CA CYS A 115 -0.97 2.05 4.88
C CYS A 115 -0.16 0.78 5.20
N VAL A 116 0.78 0.43 4.32
CA VAL A 116 1.61 -0.76 4.45
C VAL A 116 2.61 -0.57 5.57
N GLY A 117 2.55 -1.40 6.59
CA GLY A 117 3.45 -1.32 7.74
C GLY A 117 3.90 -2.68 8.23
N THR A 118 5.06 -2.70 8.86
CA THR A 118 5.60 -3.87 9.56
C THR A 118 5.95 -3.46 10.98
N VAL A 119 5.41 -4.19 11.95
CA VAL A 119 5.68 -3.99 13.37
C VAL A 119 7.19 -4.10 13.60
N PRO A 120 7.81 -3.20 14.38
CA PRO A 120 9.28 -3.13 14.51
C PRO A 120 9.98 -4.45 14.80
N ALA A 121 9.41 -5.30 15.66
CA ALA A 121 9.98 -6.60 16.00
C ALA A 121 10.07 -7.58 14.82
N TYR A 122 9.32 -7.35 13.76
CA TYR A 122 9.22 -8.22 12.57
C TYR A 122 9.86 -7.63 11.32
N ARG A 123 10.58 -6.51 11.44
CA ARG A 123 11.24 -5.84 10.31
C ARG A 123 12.44 -6.61 9.80
N LYS A 124 12.82 -6.35 8.54
CA LYS A 124 14.00 -6.90 7.85
C LYS A 124 13.99 -8.42 7.69
N GLN A 125 12.81 -9.03 7.68
CA GLN A 125 12.62 -10.47 7.52
C GLN A 125 11.89 -10.85 6.21
N GLY A 126 11.45 -9.87 5.45
CA GLY A 126 10.70 -10.07 4.20
C GLY A 126 9.17 -10.17 4.39
N ASN A 127 8.66 -10.07 5.60
CA ASN A 127 7.23 -10.22 5.91
C ASN A 127 6.36 -9.22 5.16
N GLY A 128 6.70 -7.94 5.23
CA GLY A 128 5.93 -6.87 4.57
C GLY A 128 5.95 -7.00 3.05
N LEU A 129 7.11 -7.28 2.46
CA LEU A 129 7.24 -7.41 1.01
C LEU A 129 6.51 -8.64 0.48
N ARG A 130 6.59 -9.76 1.18
CA ARG A 130 5.81 -10.96 0.83
C ARG A 130 4.31 -10.71 0.95
N MET A 131 3.89 -10.00 1.99
CA MET A 131 2.50 -9.60 2.17
C MET A 131 1.99 -8.76 0.98
N VAL A 132 2.76 -7.77 0.56
CA VAL A 132 2.37 -6.92 -0.60
C VAL A 132 2.38 -7.73 -1.90
N GLN A 133 3.31 -8.66 -2.06
CA GLN A 133 3.34 -9.56 -3.22
C GLN A 133 2.03 -10.38 -3.31
N LEU A 134 1.59 -10.96 -2.21
CA LEU A 134 0.33 -11.71 -2.13
C LEU A 134 -0.89 -10.78 -2.30
N ALA A 135 -0.86 -9.60 -1.70
CA ALA A 135 -1.92 -8.60 -1.86
C ALA A 135 -2.10 -8.20 -3.34
N THR A 136 -1.00 -8.04 -4.07
CA THR A 136 -1.04 -7.73 -5.50
C THR A 136 -1.69 -8.87 -6.30
N THR A 137 -1.37 -10.13 -5.98
CA THR A 137 -2.02 -11.32 -6.57
C THR A 137 -3.53 -11.33 -6.27
N ILE A 138 -3.93 -11.00 -5.04
CA ILE A 138 -5.35 -10.93 -4.65
C ILE A 138 -6.08 -9.88 -5.50
N LEU A 139 -5.51 -8.70 -5.69
CA LEU A 139 -6.12 -7.66 -6.53
C LEU A 139 -6.26 -8.14 -7.99
N GLN A 140 -5.26 -8.83 -8.53
CA GLN A 140 -5.33 -9.42 -9.86
C GLN A 140 -6.47 -10.44 -9.98
N GLU A 141 -6.60 -11.34 -9.01
CA GLU A 141 -7.65 -12.36 -8.96
C GLU A 141 -9.05 -11.75 -8.79
N GLU A 142 -9.15 -10.61 -8.11
CA GLU A 142 -10.40 -9.87 -7.92
C GLU A 142 -10.80 -9.02 -9.14
N GLY A 143 -9.99 -9.01 -10.19
CA GLY A 143 -10.32 -8.35 -11.45
C GLY A 143 -9.99 -6.86 -11.52
N TYR A 144 -9.12 -6.37 -10.66
CA TYR A 144 -8.58 -5.02 -10.81
C TYR A 144 -7.64 -4.95 -12.01
N ASP A 145 -7.62 -3.80 -12.67
CA ASP A 145 -6.75 -3.55 -13.83
C ASP A 145 -5.37 -3.08 -13.43
N LEU A 146 -5.30 -2.23 -12.40
CA LEU A 146 -4.06 -1.69 -11.85
C LEU A 146 -4.00 -1.93 -10.34
N SER A 147 -2.79 -2.17 -9.84
CA SER A 147 -2.46 -2.01 -8.43
C SER A 147 -1.67 -0.73 -8.25
N TRP A 148 -2.06 0.11 -7.31
CA TRP A 148 -1.50 1.44 -7.08
C TRP A 148 -0.87 1.53 -5.70
N ILE A 149 0.38 1.95 -5.63
CA ILE A 149 1.04 2.34 -4.38
C ILE A 149 1.02 3.86 -4.32
N HIS A 150 0.28 4.37 -3.34
CA HIS A 150 0.04 5.79 -3.15
C HIS A 150 0.97 6.36 -2.07
N TYR A 151 1.51 7.56 -2.34
CA TYR A 151 2.21 8.37 -1.35
C TYR A 151 3.36 7.61 -0.67
N THR A 152 4.35 7.17 -1.44
CA THR A 152 5.50 6.46 -0.85
C THR A 152 6.82 7.18 -1.03
N ALA A 153 7.66 7.15 0.01
CA ALA A 153 9.06 7.56 -0.05
C ALA A 153 10.00 6.37 -0.25
N VAL A 154 9.48 5.14 -0.25
CA VAL A 154 10.27 3.90 -0.35
C VAL A 154 9.97 3.12 -1.64
N GLY A 155 9.80 3.84 -2.75
CA GLY A 155 9.48 3.24 -4.03
C GLY A 155 10.46 2.14 -4.49
N HIS A 156 11.73 2.24 -4.12
CA HIS A 156 12.73 1.21 -4.41
C HIS A 156 12.38 -0.15 -3.78
N TRP A 157 11.67 -0.16 -2.67
CA TRP A 157 11.23 -1.37 -1.98
C TRP A 157 10.10 -2.08 -2.77
N TYR A 158 9.11 -1.33 -3.20
CA TYR A 158 8.02 -1.86 -4.04
C TYR A 158 8.48 -2.25 -5.45
N ALA A 159 9.50 -1.58 -5.98
CA ALA A 159 10.07 -1.91 -7.29
C ALA A 159 10.57 -3.34 -7.38
N LYS A 160 10.95 -3.96 -6.26
CA LYS A 160 11.34 -5.38 -6.19
C LYS A 160 10.21 -6.33 -6.61
N LEU A 161 8.96 -5.89 -6.52
CA LEU A 161 7.77 -6.64 -6.95
C LEU A 161 7.33 -6.32 -8.38
N GLY A 162 7.95 -5.34 -9.03
CA GLY A 162 7.59 -4.88 -10.36
C GLY A 162 6.79 -3.58 -10.40
N TYR A 163 6.56 -2.92 -9.27
CA TYR A 163 5.95 -1.59 -9.25
C TYR A 163 6.86 -0.57 -9.93
N LYS A 164 6.28 0.25 -10.79
CA LYS A 164 6.99 1.29 -11.56
C LYS A 164 6.49 2.66 -11.15
N THR A 165 7.41 3.58 -10.92
CA THR A 165 7.07 4.99 -10.67
C THR A 165 6.45 5.61 -11.89
N VAL A 166 5.29 6.23 -11.71
CA VAL A 166 4.52 6.88 -12.77
C VAL A 166 4.25 8.37 -12.50
N VAL A 167 4.35 8.79 -11.24
CA VAL A 167 4.22 10.18 -10.80
C VAL A 167 5.21 10.44 -9.68
N THR A 168 5.92 11.55 -9.77
CA THR A 168 6.77 12.08 -8.69
C THR A 168 6.22 13.44 -8.28
N TRP A 169 6.13 13.70 -6.97
CA TRP A 169 5.55 14.93 -6.46
C TRP A 169 6.19 15.38 -5.15
N ASN A 170 5.96 16.65 -4.80
CA ASN A 170 6.30 17.25 -3.51
C ASN A 170 5.12 18.10 -3.00
N CYS A 171 5.32 18.83 -1.92
CA CYS A 171 4.28 19.70 -1.35
C CYS A 171 3.74 20.77 -2.31
N LYS A 172 4.45 21.07 -3.40
CA LYS A 172 4.04 22.06 -4.42
C LYS A 172 3.27 21.46 -5.60
N GLY A 173 3.23 20.12 -5.71
CA GLY A 173 2.53 19.43 -6.78
C GLY A 173 3.37 18.37 -7.50
N ILE A 174 2.89 17.94 -8.65
CA ILE A 174 3.55 16.95 -9.50
C ILE A 174 4.81 17.57 -10.12
N ILE A 175 5.93 16.83 -10.04
CA ILE A 175 7.23 17.22 -10.61
C ILE A 175 7.44 16.48 -11.94
N GLU A 176 7.12 15.16 -11.99
CA GLU A 176 7.22 14.30 -13.17
C GLU A 176 6.06 13.29 -13.21
#